data_ac15d18bc56d19bc498f4b617273454e
#
_entry.id   ac15d18bc56d19bc498f4b617273454e
#
_cell.length_a   1.000
_cell.length_b   1.000
_cell.length_c   1.000
_cell.angle_alpha   90.00
_cell.angle_beta   90.00
_cell.angle_gamma   90.00
#
_symmetry.space_group_name_H-M   'P 1'
#
loop_
_entity.id
_entity.type
_entity.pdbx_description
1 polymer ?
#
loop_
_entity_poly.entity_id
_entity_poly.type
_entity_poly.pdbx_seq_one_letter_code
_entity_poly.pdbx_strand_id
1 'polypeptide(L)'
;MDEQVIPVLYVEDAARAAASYERLGFRKEWEHQFEPGFPWFVSVARGNVRLYLSEHTGDARPNTLVQLNVNDIDAVSEEFGIPVDEEGLAGRECDLEDPDGNRLRVATPRS
;
A
#
# COMPACT_ATOMS: atom_id res chain seq x y z
N MET A 1 8.05 23.11 0.79
CA MET A 1 7.77 21.67 0.87
C MET A 1 7.00 21.23 -0.36
N ASP A 2 7.19 20.00 -0.80
CA ASP A 2 6.41 19.45 -1.89
C ASP A 2 5.03 19.05 -1.40
N GLU A 3 4.03 19.43 -2.15
CA GLU A 3 2.66 18.98 -1.86
C GLU A 3 2.55 17.49 -2.18
N GLN A 4 1.73 16.77 -1.40
CA GLN A 4 1.51 15.34 -1.63
C GLN A 4 0.07 14.96 -1.35
N VAL A 5 -0.35 13.89 -2.00
CA VAL A 5 -1.60 13.23 -1.67
C VAL A 5 -1.23 11.93 -0.98
N ILE A 6 -1.79 11.68 0.19
CA ILE A 6 -1.48 10.48 0.96
C ILE A 6 -2.75 9.65 1.12
N PRO A 7 -2.85 8.51 0.46
CA PRO A 7 -3.98 7.61 0.67
C PRO A 7 -4.01 7.10 2.11
N VAL A 8 -5.20 7.03 2.68
CA VAL A 8 -5.42 6.44 4.00
C VAL A 8 -6.23 5.17 3.79
N LEU A 9 -5.69 4.04 4.20
CA LEU A 9 -6.32 2.74 4.03
C LEU A 9 -6.82 2.23 5.38
N TYR A 10 -8.06 1.72 5.40
CA TYR A 10 -8.55 1.05 6.61
C TYR A 10 -7.88 -0.32 6.72
N VAL A 11 -7.35 -0.62 7.89
CA VAL A 11 -6.78 -1.93 8.21
C VAL A 11 -7.27 -2.37 9.58
N GLU A 12 -7.46 -3.67 9.74
CA GLU A 12 -7.92 -4.23 11.00
C GLU A 12 -6.79 -4.32 12.01
N ASP A 13 -5.58 -4.62 11.53
CA ASP A 13 -4.38 -4.77 12.34
C ASP A 13 -3.23 -4.07 11.63
N ALA A 14 -2.83 -2.90 12.12
CA ALA A 14 -1.83 -2.07 11.45
C ALA A 14 -0.44 -2.72 11.44
N ALA A 15 -0.07 -3.48 12.47
CA ALA A 15 1.22 -4.17 12.48
C ALA A 15 1.28 -5.25 11.39
N ARG A 16 0.22 -6.02 11.25
CA ARG A 16 0.12 -7.06 10.22
C ARG A 16 0.10 -6.44 8.83
N ALA A 17 -0.64 -5.36 8.66
CA ALA A 17 -0.69 -4.65 7.39
C ALA A 17 0.68 -4.07 7.02
N ALA A 18 1.37 -3.43 7.96
CA ALA A 18 2.70 -2.87 7.73
C ALA A 18 3.69 -3.96 7.30
N ALA A 19 3.64 -5.12 7.93
CA ALA A 19 4.50 -6.26 7.56
C ALA A 19 4.22 -6.72 6.13
N SER A 20 2.94 -6.74 5.73
CA SER A 20 2.55 -7.06 4.36
C SER A 20 3.13 -6.05 3.36
N TYR A 21 3.07 -4.76 3.68
CA TYR A 21 3.59 -3.72 2.80
C TYR A 21 5.12 -3.72 2.72
N GLU A 22 5.81 -4.26 3.73
CA GLU A 22 7.27 -4.42 3.64
C GLU A 22 7.68 -5.29 2.46
N ARG A 23 6.89 -6.30 2.10
CA ARG A 23 7.16 -7.14 0.95
C ARG A 23 7.11 -6.35 -0.37
N LEU A 24 6.40 -5.23 -0.37
CA LEU A 24 6.31 -4.34 -1.53
C LEU A 24 7.34 -3.20 -1.45
N GLY A 25 8.26 -3.27 -0.49
CA GLY A 25 9.33 -2.29 -0.35
C GLY A 25 8.99 -1.09 0.51
N PHE A 26 7.85 -1.09 1.16
CA PHE A 26 7.50 -0.03 2.10
C PHE A 26 8.15 -0.28 3.45
N ARG A 27 8.45 0.80 4.17
CA ARG A 27 8.99 0.75 5.53
C ARG A 27 8.11 1.59 6.44
N LYS A 28 7.93 1.11 7.67
CA LYS A 28 7.22 1.90 8.68
C LYS A 28 8.07 3.11 9.04
N GLU A 29 7.49 4.30 8.94
CA GLU A 29 8.14 5.56 9.30
C GLU A 29 7.87 5.95 10.74
N TRP A 30 6.60 5.84 11.13
CA TRP A 30 6.15 6.16 12.48
C TRP A 30 4.79 5.50 12.72
N GLU A 31 4.43 5.43 13.99
CA GLU A 31 3.13 4.95 14.40
C GLU A 31 2.59 5.83 15.52
N HIS A 32 1.28 5.91 15.62
CA HIS A 32 0.63 6.73 16.62
C HIS A 32 -0.57 6.01 17.21
N GLN A 33 -0.71 6.14 18.52
CA GLN A 33 -1.84 5.64 19.29
C GLN A 33 -2.18 6.73 20.29
N PHE A 34 -3.41 7.25 20.26
CA PHE A 34 -3.77 8.38 21.12
C PHE A 34 -3.66 8.04 22.60
N GLU A 35 -4.09 6.86 22.97
CA GLU A 35 -3.98 6.34 24.34
C GLU A 35 -3.84 4.83 24.28
N PRO A 36 -3.25 4.18 25.31
CA PRO A 36 -3.16 2.72 25.34
C PRO A 36 -4.53 2.06 25.11
N GLY A 37 -4.56 1.10 24.20
CA GLY A 37 -5.79 0.40 23.82
C GLY A 37 -6.59 1.04 22.70
N PHE A 38 -6.21 2.24 22.27
CA PHE A 38 -6.86 2.92 21.14
C PHE A 38 -6.34 2.37 19.81
N PRO A 39 -7.12 2.57 18.74
CA PRO A 39 -6.67 2.16 17.40
C PRO A 39 -5.35 2.81 16.99
N TRP A 40 -4.55 2.05 16.25
CA TRP A 40 -3.26 2.52 15.73
C TRP A 40 -3.42 3.25 14.39
N PHE A 41 -2.52 4.18 14.15
CA PHE A 41 -2.37 4.87 12.88
C PHE A 41 -0.88 4.81 12.50
N VAL A 42 -0.56 4.26 11.34
CA VAL A 42 0.81 3.96 10.95
C VAL A 42 1.11 4.56 9.59
N SER A 43 2.28 5.19 9.45
CA SER A 43 2.78 5.64 8.15
C SER A 43 3.79 4.65 7.62
N VAL A 44 3.62 4.24 6.37
CA VAL A 44 4.60 3.43 5.65
C VAL A 44 5.02 4.17 4.38
N ALA A 45 6.30 4.04 3.99
CA ALA A 45 6.84 4.73 2.84
C ALA A 45 7.76 3.84 2.02
N ARG A 46 7.68 4.01 0.71
CA ARG A 46 8.60 3.43 -0.27
C ARG A 46 9.18 4.61 -1.06
N GLY A 47 10.43 5.00 -0.75
CA GLY A 47 10.99 6.23 -1.31
C GLY A 47 10.10 7.42 -0.97
N ASN A 48 9.62 8.12 -1.97
CA ASN A 48 8.75 9.29 -1.81
C ASN A 48 7.25 8.93 -1.80
N VAL A 49 6.91 7.67 -1.93
CA VAL A 49 5.52 7.20 -1.93
C VAL A 49 5.12 6.84 -0.50
N ARG A 50 4.00 7.36 -0.06
CA ARG A 50 3.55 7.18 1.32
C ARG A 50 2.11 6.73 1.38
N LEU A 51 1.83 5.83 2.32
CA LEU A 51 0.48 5.39 2.64
C LEU A 51 0.28 5.48 4.15
N TYR A 52 -0.92 5.83 4.57
CA TYR A 52 -1.30 5.74 5.98
C TYR A 52 -2.21 4.51 6.15
N LEU A 53 -1.94 3.75 7.19
CA LEU A 53 -2.72 2.57 7.57
C LEU A 53 -3.42 2.88 8.89
N SER A 54 -4.75 2.90 8.87
CA SER A 54 -5.54 3.31 10.02
C SER A 54 -6.47 2.20 10.49
N GLU A 55 -6.42 1.93 11.79
CA GLU A 55 -7.39 1.03 12.44
C GLU A 55 -8.67 1.75 12.85
N HIS A 56 -8.72 3.08 12.67
CA HIS A 56 -9.89 3.88 13.03
C HIS A 56 -11.00 3.69 12.02
N THR A 57 -12.13 3.14 12.45
CA THR A 57 -13.25 2.81 11.56
C THR A 57 -13.90 4.04 10.90
N GLY A 58 -13.65 5.23 11.44
CA GLY A 58 -14.20 6.46 10.87
C GLY A 58 -13.33 7.12 9.80
N ASP A 59 -12.07 6.65 9.62
CA ASP A 59 -11.15 7.32 8.72
C ASP A 59 -11.35 6.96 7.25
N ALA A 60 -11.34 5.69 6.94
CA ALA A 60 -11.44 5.22 5.56
C ALA A 60 -12.39 4.04 5.46
N ARG A 61 -12.91 3.83 4.27
CA ARG A 61 -13.75 2.66 4.01
C ARG A 61 -12.89 1.45 3.69
N PRO A 62 -13.35 0.23 4.03
CA PRO A 62 -12.64 -0.99 3.61
C PRO A 62 -12.65 -1.16 2.09
N ASN A 63 -11.75 -2.01 1.59
CA ASN A 63 -11.70 -2.42 0.18
C ASN A 63 -11.40 -1.27 -0.78
N THR A 64 -10.43 -0.44 -0.42
CA THR A 64 -9.97 0.66 -1.26
C THR A 64 -9.03 0.15 -2.35
N LEU A 65 -9.07 0.79 -3.51
CA LEU A 65 -8.14 0.53 -4.62
C LEU A 65 -7.14 1.68 -4.70
N VAL A 66 -5.86 1.33 -4.75
CA VAL A 66 -4.76 2.28 -4.95
C VAL A 66 -3.98 1.90 -6.20
N GLN A 67 -3.69 2.87 -7.04
CA GLN A 67 -2.79 2.70 -8.18
C GLN A 67 -1.38 3.08 -7.73
N LEU A 68 -0.43 2.15 -7.85
CA LEU A 68 0.97 2.38 -7.51
C LEU A 68 1.84 2.14 -8.73
N ASN A 69 2.55 3.16 -9.17
CA ASN A 69 3.49 3.01 -10.27
C ASN A 69 4.89 2.79 -9.71
N VAL A 70 5.56 1.78 -10.21
CA VAL A 70 6.90 1.38 -9.77
C VAL A 70 7.82 1.26 -10.98
N ASN A 71 9.12 1.29 -10.73
CA ASN A 71 10.09 1.18 -11.81
C ASN A 71 10.27 -0.26 -12.32
N ASP A 72 10.09 -1.25 -11.47
CA ASP A 72 10.38 -2.64 -11.81
C ASP A 72 9.24 -3.57 -11.37
N ILE A 73 8.27 -3.72 -12.26
CA ILE A 73 7.13 -4.60 -11.99
C ILE A 73 7.55 -6.07 -11.96
N ASP A 74 8.61 -6.44 -12.66
CA ASP A 74 9.05 -7.84 -12.67
C ASP A 74 9.54 -8.26 -11.27
N ALA A 75 10.17 -7.37 -10.52
CA ALA A 75 10.57 -7.65 -9.15
C ALA A 75 9.36 -7.87 -8.25
N VAL A 76 8.29 -7.10 -8.45
CA VAL A 76 7.03 -7.27 -7.71
C VAL A 76 6.39 -8.60 -8.05
N SER A 77 6.32 -8.92 -9.33
CA SER A 77 5.78 -10.20 -9.81
C SER A 77 6.52 -11.38 -9.18
N GLU A 78 7.83 -11.32 -9.13
CA GLU A 78 8.65 -12.37 -8.56
C GLU A 78 8.41 -12.52 -7.05
N GLU A 79 8.39 -11.42 -6.31
CA GLU A 79 8.19 -11.45 -4.86
C GLU A 79 6.83 -12.04 -4.48
N PHE A 80 5.78 -11.71 -5.22
CA PHE A 80 4.43 -12.13 -4.88
C PHE A 80 3.95 -13.37 -5.63
N GLY A 81 4.71 -13.83 -6.61
CA GLY A 81 4.33 -15.00 -7.42
C GLY A 81 3.09 -14.73 -8.27
N ILE A 82 2.90 -13.49 -8.70
CA ILE A 82 1.74 -13.07 -9.52
C ILE A 82 2.24 -12.70 -10.91
N PRO A 83 1.68 -13.28 -11.98
CA PRO A 83 2.12 -12.95 -13.32
C PRO A 83 1.82 -11.51 -13.70
N VAL A 84 2.69 -10.93 -14.52
CA VAL A 84 2.49 -9.58 -15.05
C VAL A 84 1.45 -9.63 -16.18
N ASP A 85 0.46 -8.74 -16.11
CA ASP A 85 -0.44 -8.50 -17.21
C ASP A 85 0.25 -7.52 -18.17
N GLU A 86 0.64 -8.00 -19.34
CA GLU A 86 1.36 -7.19 -20.32
C GLU A 86 0.46 -6.15 -21.00
N GLU A 87 -0.86 -6.32 -20.90
CA GLU A 87 -1.84 -5.46 -21.55
C GLU A 87 -2.62 -4.57 -20.59
N GLY A 88 -2.08 -4.37 -19.40
CA GLY A 88 -2.73 -3.55 -18.38
C GLY A 88 -2.97 -2.11 -18.83
N LEU A 89 -3.99 -1.48 -18.30
CA LEU A 89 -4.38 -0.12 -18.69
C LEU A 89 -3.27 0.90 -18.38
N ALA A 90 -2.64 0.78 -17.23
CA ALA A 90 -1.61 1.73 -16.78
C ALA A 90 -0.19 1.34 -17.23
N GLY A 91 -0.04 0.17 -17.86
CA GLY A 91 1.26 -0.36 -18.26
C GLY A 91 1.31 -1.85 -18.03
N ARG A 92 2.51 -2.36 -17.76
CA ARG A 92 2.69 -3.75 -17.33
C ARG A 92 2.32 -3.81 -15.85
N GLU A 93 1.35 -4.63 -15.48
CA GLU A 93 0.81 -4.54 -14.12
C GLU A 93 0.53 -5.85 -13.42
N CYS A 94 0.50 -5.80 -12.10
CA CYS A 94 0.07 -6.88 -11.21
C CYS A 94 -1.00 -6.33 -10.26
N ASP A 95 -2.03 -7.11 -10.00
CA ASP A 95 -3.03 -6.80 -8.98
C ASP A 95 -2.65 -7.50 -7.69
N LEU A 96 -2.48 -6.73 -6.61
CA LEU A 96 -2.20 -7.25 -5.29
C LEU A 96 -3.35 -6.92 -4.35
N GLU A 97 -3.48 -7.72 -3.31
CA GLU A 97 -4.48 -7.48 -2.26
C GLU A 97 -3.79 -7.58 -0.92
N ASP A 98 -4.05 -6.61 -0.04
CA ASP A 98 -3.50 -6.66 1.31
C ASP A 98 -4.36 -7.56 2.22
N PRO A 99 -3.93 -7.83 3.47
CA PRO A 99 -4.70 -8.71 4.36
C PRO A 99 -6.12 -8.23 4.65
N ASP A 100 -6.42 -6.96 4.40
CA ASP A 100 -7.72 -6.35 4.71
C ASP A 100 -8.61 -6.16 3.51
N GLY A 101 -8.19 -6.68 2.35
CA GLY A 101 -8.98 -6.56 1.12
C GLY A 101 -8.75 -5.27 0.35
N ASN A 102 -7.84 -4.41 0.79
CA ASN A 102 -7.44 -3.26 -0.01
C ASN A 102 -6.63 -3.76 -1.21
N ARG A 103 -6.90 -3.20 -2.36
CA ARG A 103 -6.27 -3.63 -3.61
C ARG A 103 -5.22 -2.60 -4.04
N LEU A 104 -4.11 -3.13 -4.54
CA LEU A 104 -3.09 -2.29 -5.17
C LEU A 104 -2.91 -2.76 -6.61
N ARG A 105 -3.18 -1.87 -7.53
CA ARG A 105 -2.85 -2.09 -8.93
C ARG A 105 -1.44 -1.53 -9.13
N VAL A 106 -0.46 -2.42 -9.21
CA VAL A 106 0.95 -2.03 -9.30
C VAL A 106 1.37 -2.13 -10.75
N ALA A 107 1.98 -1.08 -11.27
CA ALA A 107 2.33 -1.05 -12.68
C ALA A 107 3.67 -0.38 -12.93
N THR A 108 4.33 -0.80 -14.00
CA THR A 108 5.40 -0.02 -14.63
C THR A 108 4.83 0.57 -15.90
N PRO A 109 4.66 1.90 -15.95
CA PRO A 109 4.08 2.55 -17.13
C PRO A 109 4.90 2.31 -18.39
N ARG A 110 4.23 2.26 -19.54
CA ARG A 110 4.91 2.20 -20.83
C ARG A 110 5.60 3.53 -21.10
N SER A 111 6.77 3.43 -21.66
CA SER A 111 7.55 4.62 -22.02
C SER A 111 7.16 5.18 -23.38
#